data_073c428af873f9bb0894e7f77f8fe783
#
_entry.id   073c428af873f9bb0894e7f77f8fe783
#
_cell.length_a   1.000
_cell.length_b   1.000
_cell.length_c   1.000
_cell.angle_alpha   90.00
_cell.angle_beta   90.00
_cell.angle_gamma   90.00
#
_symmetry.space_group_name_H-M   'P 1'
#
loop_
_entity.id
_entity.type
_entity.pdbx_description
1 polymer ?
#
loop_
_entity_poly.entity_id
_entity_poly.type
_entity_poly.pdbx_seq_one_letter_code
_entity_poly.pdbx_strand_id
1 'polypeptide(L)'
;MKKTITLEAVDPIELYGAGNKILTEFCSYFPHLKVVARGHELILEGRESDIAEFQVRFGDLIERRHRKMNLTVYDVEDIFDGTSSPDKFRLTGDAVIVHGTDGKPIRARNKTQEELVKAYFDNDLVFAVGPAGTGKTYIAIALAVRALKNREIKRIILTRPAVEAGERLGFLPGDLKDKLDPYLQPLYDALEDMIPSRKLNEFMADGTIQIAPLAYMRGRTLDRACVILDEAQNTNLGQLKMFLTRMGTNAKFIVTGDATQIDLPRKSDSGLLTGIHLLKDLKGVAAITFRNEDIVRHPLVTKIVRAFDEEENRVRDFEDA
;
A
#
# COMPACT_ATOMS: atom_id res chain seq x y z
N MET A 1 -24.84 -15.24 -35.00
CA MET A 1 -23.84 -14.42 -35.66
C MET A 1 -22.44 -14.90 -35.24
N LYS A 2 -21.42 -14.75 -36.12
CA LYS A 2 -20.03 -15.11 -35.78
C LYS A 2 -19.17 -13.87 -35.93
N LYS A 3 -18.31 -13.56 -34.95
CA LYS A 3 -17.42 -12.39 -34.90
C LYS A 3 -16.06 -12.80 -34.36
N THR A 4 -15.00 -12.21 -34.88
CA THR A 4 -13.62 -12.44 -34.41
C THR A 4 -13.09 -11.16 -33.78
N ILE A 5 -12.46 -11.27 -32.62
CA ILE A 5 -11.73 -10.21 -31.94
C ILE A 5 -10.24 -10.56 -32.04
N THR A 6 -9.42 -9.66 -32.55
CA THR A 6 -7.96 -9.82 -32.62
C THR A 6 -7.29 -9.02 -31.49
N LEU A 7 -6.39 -9.65 -30.76
CA LEU A 7 -5.61 -9.04 -29.68
C LEU A 7 -4.31 -8.51 -30.24
N GLU A 8 -4.23 -7.20 -30.51
CA GLU A 8 -3.03 -6.59 -31.11
C GLU A 8 -2.00 -6.09 -30.08
N ALA A 9 -2.45 -5.74 -28.88
CA ALA A 9 -1.63 -5.04 -27.89
C ALA A 9 -1.40 -5.78 -26.56
N VAL A 10 -1.96 -7.00 -26.41
CA VAL A 10 -1.90 -7.76 -25.15
C VAL A 10 -1.54 -9.22 -25.44
N ASP A 11 -0.61 -9.77 -24.65
CA ASP A 11 -0.31 -11.20 -24.71
C ASP A 11 -1.53 -12.02 -24.23
N PRO A 12 -2.06 -12.92 -25.08
CA PRO A 12 -3.18 -13.79 -24.71
C PRO A 12 -2.95 -14.58 -23.42
N ILE A 13 -1.74 -15.06 -23.16
CA ILE A 13 -1.40 -15.83 -21.95
C ILE A 13 -1.59 -14.96 -20.70
N GLU A 14 -1.21 -13.71 -20.78
CA GLU A 14 -1.34 -12.76 -19.67
C GLU A 14 -2.80 -12.31 -19.45
N LEU A 15 -3.59 -12.23 -20.54
CA LEU A 15 -4.99 -11.85 -20.49
C LEU A 15 -5.90 -13.01 -20.03
N TYR A 16 -5.63 -14.23 -20.52
CA TYR A 16 -6.43 -15.40 -20.20
C TYR A 16 -6.08 -16.05 -18.86
N GLY A 17 -4.88 -15.75 -18.35
CA GLY A 17 -4.34 -16.31 -17.11
C GLY A 17 -3.85 -17.77 -17.27
N ALA A 18 -3.17 -18.27 -16.23
CA ALA A 18 -2.65 -19.64 -16.21
C ALA A 18 -3.77 -20.67 -16.43
N GLY A 19 -3.64 -21.48 -17.47
CA GLY A 19 -4.65 -22.48 -17.82
C GLY A 19 -5.99 -21.88 -18.28
N ASN A 20 -5.99 -20.66 -18.80
CA ASN A 20 -7.15 -19.92 -19.27
C ASN A 20 -8.21 -19.66 -18.17
N LYS A 21 -7.84 -19.68 -16.89
CA LYS A 21 -8.78 -19.52 -15.76
C LYS A 21 -9.58 -18.22 -15.84
N ILE A 22 -8.95 -17.12 -16.20
CA ILE A 22 -9.59 -15.79 -16.34
C ILE A 22 -10.58 -15.80 -17.48
N LEU A 23 -10.19 -16.32 -18.64
CA LEU A 23 -11.09 -16.42 -19.79
C LEU A 23 -12.26 -17.36 -19.50
N THR A 24 -12.03 -18.49 -18.84
CA THR A 24 -13.09 -19.45 -18.46
C THR A 24 -14.10 -18.79 -17.55
N GLU A 25 -13.65 -18.08 -16.52
CA GLU A 25 -14.52 -17.32 -15.63
C GLU A 25 -15.29 -16.23 -16.37
N PHE A 26 -14.61 -15.46 -17.23
CA PHE A 26 -15.26 -14.43 -18.04
C PHE A 26 -16.37 -15.01 -18.93
N CYS A 27 -16.11 -16.16 -19.55
CA CYS A 27 -17.08 -16.86 -20.40
C CYS A 27 -18.26 -17.43 -19.60
N SER A 28 -18.14 -17.70 -18.31
CA SER A 28 -19.23 -18.21 -17.46
C SER A 28 -20.40 -17.23 -17.36
N TYR A 29 -20.15 -15.94 -17.53
CA TYR A 29 -21.19 -14.89 -17.55
C TYR A 29 -21.96 -14.83 -18.88
N PHE A 30 -21.51 -15.56 -19.91
CA PHE A 30 -22.12 -15.63 -21.22
C PHE A 30 -22.50 -17.07 -21.62
N PRO A 31 -23.45 -17.72 -20.92
CA PRO A 31 -23.75 -19.15 -21.11
C PRO A 31 -24.31 -19.46 -22.51
N HIS A 32 -24.81 -18.45 -23.24
CA HIS A 32 -25.36 -18.61 -24.59
C HIS A 32 -24.37 -18.23 -25.72
N LEU A 33 -23.14 -17.84 -25.34
CA LEU A 33 -22.09 -17.44 -26.29
C LEU A 33 -21.01 -18.51 -26.36
N LYS A 34 -20.81 -19.05 -27.56
CA LYS A 34 -19.67 -19.95 -27.78
C LYS A 34 -18.41 -19.11 -28.05
N VAL A 35 -17.41 -19.25 -27.19
CA VAL A 35 -16.15 -18.53 -27.28
C VAL A 35 -15.02 -19.53 -27.54
N VAL A 36 -14.22 -19.29 -28.57
CA VAL A 36 -13.07 -20.13 -28.94
C VAL A 36 -11.85 -19.24 -29.06
N ALA A 37 -10.84 -19.44 -28.21
CA ALA A 37 -9.56 -18.76 -28.27
C ALA A 37 -8.57 -19.54 -29.15
N ARG A 38 -7.94 -18.86 -30.11
CA ARG A 38 -6.89 -19.40 -30.98
C ARG A 38 -5.74 -18.38 -31.13
N GLY A 39 -4.69 -18.54 -30.34
CA GLY A 39 -3.60 -17.57 -30.33
C GLY A 39 -4.10 -16.18 -29.98
N HIS A 40 -3.88 -15.22 -30.86
CA HIS A 40 -4.34 -13.84 -30.69
C HIS A 40 -5.78 -13.58 -31.12
N GLU A 41 -6.53 -14.61 -31.51
CA GLU A 41 -7.91 -14.48 -31.97
C GLU A 41 -8.91 -15.10 -31.00
N LEU A 42 -9.99 -14.35 -30.70
CA LEU A 42 -11.18 -14.84 -30.02
C LEU A 42 -12.32 -14.91 -31.02
N ILE A 43 -12.84 -16.09 -31.26
CA ILE A 43 -13.97 -16.32 -32.15
C ILE A 43 -15.23 -16.44 -31.27
N LEU A 44 -16.18 -15.54 -31.50
CA LEU A 44 -17.47 -15.48 -30.79
C LEU A 44 -18.57 -15.96 -31.73
N GLU A 45 -19.46 -16.85 -31.25
CA GLU A 45 -20.60 -17.34 -31.99
C GLU A 45 -21.83 -17.35 -31.08
N GLY A 46 -22.86 -16.53 -31.41
CA GLY A 46 -24.05 -16.36 -30.59
C GLY A 46 -24.98 -15.26 -31.11
N ARG A 47 -25.85 -14.75 -30.23
CA ARG A 47 -26.76 -13.63 -30.54
C ARG A 47 -25.96 -12.34 -30.63
N GLU A 48 -26.41 -11.39 -31.44
CA GLU A 48 -25.75 -10.11 -31.65
C GLU A 48 -25.64 -9.30 -30.37
N SER A 49 -26.68 -9.30 -29.54
CA SER A 49 -26.69 -8.66 -28.22
C SER A 49 -25.59 -9.18 -27.31
N ASP A 50 -25.46 -10.52 -27.24
CA ASP A 50 -24.50 -11.17 -26.35
C ASP A 50 -23.06 -10.91 -26.82
N ILE A 51 -22.82 -10.88 -28.14
CA ILE A 51 -21.55 -10.52 -28.73
C ILE A 51 -21.17 -9.07 -28.46
N ALA A 52 -22.14 -8.14 -28.57
CA ALA A 52 -21.90 -6.73 -28.30
C ALA A 52 -21.55 -6.48 -26.82
N GLU A 53 -22.30 -7.09 -25.90
CA GLU A 53 -22.02 -6.99 -24.47
C GLU A 53 -20.68 -7.62 -24.11
N PHE A 54 -20.37 -8.81 -24.65
CA PHE A 54 -19.05 -9.43 -24.47
C PHE A 54 -17.92 -8.50 -24.90
N GLN A 55 -18.03 -7.83 -26.04
CA GLN A 55 -17.00 -6.94 -26.54
C GLN A 55 -16.76 -5.73 -25.61
N VAL A 56 -17.82 -5.13 -25.08
CA VAL A 56 -17.71 -4.01 -24.13
C VAL A 56 -17.01 -4.46 -22.86
N ARG A 57 -17.50 -5.54 -22.22
CA ARG A 57 -16.93 -6.06 -20.98
C ARG A 57 -15.52 -6.60 -21.15
N PHE A 58 -15.23 -7.19 -22.32
CA PHE A 58 -13.88 -7.67 -22.62
C PHE A 58 -12.89 -6.52 -22.88
N GLY A 59 -13.37 -5.40 -23.41
CA GLY A 59 -12.61 -4.14 -23.46
C GLY A 59 -12.20 -3.65 -22.08
N ASP A 60 -13.13 -3.70 -21.10
CA ASP A 60 -12.84 -3.36 -19.70
C ASP A 60 -11.77 -4.29 -19.10
N LEU A 61 -11.79 -5.59 -19.45
CA LEU A 61 -10.78 -6.55 -19.00
C LEU A 61 -9.39 -6.23 -19.59
N ILE A 62 -9.33 -5.85 -20.86
CA ILE A 62 -8.09 -5.42 -21.51
C ILE A 62 -7.54 -4.14 -20.86
N GLU A 63 -8.39 -3.14 -20.59
CA GLU A 63 -7.96 -1.93 -19.88
C GLU A 63 -7.42 -2.23 -18.47
N ARG A 64 -8.08 -3.14 -17.74
CA ARG A 64 -7.58 -3.58 -16.43
C ARG A 64 -6.22 -4.25 -16.54
N ARG A 65 -6.00 -5.08 -17.57
CA ARG A 65 -4.68 -5.70 -17.83
C ARG A 65 -3.60 -4.66 -18.09
N HIS A 66 -3.89 -3.57 -18.77
CA HIS A 66 -2.93 -2.48 -18.96
C HIS A 66 -2.56 -1.75 -17.66
N ARG A 67 -3.49 -1.71 -16.69
CA ARG A 67 -3.29 -1.08 -15.38
C ARG A 67 -2.64 -2.03 -14.37
N LYS A 68 -2.86 -3.35 -14.51
CA LYS A 68 -2.37 -4.39 -13.58
C LYS A 68 -1.40 -5.35 -14.27
N MET A 69 -0.39 -5.81 -13.55
CA MET A 69 0.56 -6.81 -14.07
C MET A 69 -0.07 -8.20 -14.25
N ASN A 70 -1.03 -8.57 -13.42
CA ASN A 70 -1.75 -9.83 -13.50
C ASN A 70 -3.23 -9.61 -13.20
N LEU A 71 -4.08 -10.23 -14.02
CA LEU A 71 -5.50 -10.32 -13.77
C LEU A 71 -5.79 -11.51 -12.85
N THR A 72 -6.86 -11.39 -12.09
CA THR A 72 -7.41 -12.44 -11.21
C THR A 72 -8.86 -12.74 -11.60
N VAL A 73 -9.42 -13.85 -11.13
CA VAL A 73 -10.83 -14.18 -11.32
C VAL A 73 -11.74 -13.08 -10.74
N TYR A 74 -11.32 -12.45 -9.64
CA TYR A 74 -12.04 -11.33 -9.04
C TYR A 74 -12.13 -10.10 -9.94
N ASP A 75 -11.14 -9.88 -10.83
CA ASP A 75 -11.22 -8.78 -11.82
C ASP A 75 -12.36 -9.01 -12.82
N VAL A 76 -12.68 -10.27 -13.10
CA VAL A 76 -13.82 -10.65 -13.94
C VAL A 76 -15.12 -10.38 -13.19
N GLU A 77 -15.27 -10.89 -11.96
CA GLU A 77 -16.43 -10.65 -11.12
C GLU A 77 -16.77 -9.15 -11.01
N ASP A 78 -15.77 -8.32 -10.75
CA ASP A 78 -15.92 -6.86 -10.65
C ASP A 78 -16.45 -6.19 -11.94
N ILE A 79 -16.09 -6.71 -13.11
CA ILE A 79 -16.56 -6.18 -14.39
C ILE A 79 -18.07 -6.42 -14.53
N PHE A 80 -18.57 -7.55 -14.05
CA PHE A 80 -20.00 -7.92 -14.18
C PHE A 80 -20.86 -7.35 -13.06
N ASP A 81 -20.33 -7.21 -11.84
CA ASP A 81 -21.05 -6.61 -10.70
C ASP A 81 -21.25 -5.09 -10.84
N GLY A 82 -20.75 -4.48 -11.91
CA GLY A 82 -20.89 -3.03 -12.17
C GLY A 82 -20.11 -2.16 -11.18
N THR A 83 -19.22 -2.75 -10.41
CA THR A 83 -18.36 -2.06 -9.47
C THR A 83 -17.07 -1.66 -10.16
N SER A 84 -17.08 -0.48 -10.78
CA SER A 84 -15.89 0.15 -11.37
C SER A 84 -14.91 0.59 -10.28
N SER A 85 -14.39 -0.34 -9.52
CA SER A 85 -13.30 -0.10 -8.56
C SER A 85 -12.25 -1.17 -8.79
N PRO A 86 -10.97 -0.79 -9.00
CA PRO A 86 -9.89 -1.74 -9.00
C PRO A 86 -9.87 -2.39 -7.62
N ASP A 87 -9.98 -3.71 -7.56
CA ASP A 87 -9.86 -4.54 -6.37
C ASP A 87 -10.68 -4.04 -5.15
N LYS A 88 -11.99 -4.20 -5.19
CA LYS A 88 -12.71 -4.33 -3.93
C LYS A 88 -12.25 -5.65 -3.29
N PHE A 89 -11.14 -5.55 -2.54
CA PHE A 89 -10.95 -6.43 -1.41
C PHE A 89 -12.27 -6.37 -0.64
N ARG A 90 -13.14 -7.40 -0.80
CA ARG A 90 -14.34 -7.50 0.01
C ARG A 90 -13.86 -7.67 1.44
N LEU A 91 -13.75 -6.56 2.13
CA LEU A 91 -13.62 -6.49 3.58
C LEU A 91 -14.97 -6.95 4.18
N THR A 92 -15.23 -8.24 4.09
CA THR A 92 -15.92 -8.86 5.20
C THR A 92 -14.95 -8.73 6.36
N GLY A 93 -15.38 -8.23 7.54
CA GLY A 93 -14.53 -7.84 8.66
C GLY A 93 -13.49 -8.87 9.16
N ASP A 94 -13.26 -9.92 8.41
CA ASP A 94 -12.35 -11.05 8.60
C ASP A 94 -11.31 -11.22 7.47
N ALA A 95 -11.22 -10.28 6.52
CA ALA A 95 -10.35 -10.43 5.37
C ALA A 95 -8.86 -10.42 5.74
N VAL A 96 -8.14 -11.48 5.38
CA VAL A 96 -6.71 -11.62 5.60
C VAL A 96 -5.94 -10.75 4.62
N ILE A 97 -5.15 -9.79 5.11
CA ILE A 97 -4.27 -8.97 4.28
C ILE A 97 -3.13 -9.82 3.74
N VAL A 98 -2.43 -10.52 4.63
CA VAL A 98 -1.32 -11.43 4.31
C VAL A 98 -1.18 -12.47 5.43
N HIS A 99 -0.56 -13.62 5.15
CA HIS A 99 -0.16 -14.56 6.19
C HIS A 99 1.27 -14.28 6.64
N GLY A 100 1.48 -14.24 7.93
CA GLY A 100 2.79 -14.15 8.57
C GLY A 100 3.64 -15.40 8.38
N THR A 101 4.89 -15.33 8.81
CA THR A 101 5.86 -16.43 8.71
C THR A 101 5.47 -17.62 9.58
N ASP A 102 4.72 -17.40 10.66
CA ASP A 102 4.14 -18.41 11.54
C ASP A 102 2.82 -18.99 11.03
N GLY A 103 2.39 -18.60 9.83
CA GLY A 103 1.12 -18.99 9.22
C GLY A 103 -0.10 -18.27 9.75
N LYS A 104 0.04 -17.39 10.76
CA LYS A 104 -1.09 -16.63 11.29
C LYS A 104 -1.56 -15.56 10.31
N PRO A 105 -2.87 -15.36 10.19
CA PRO A 105 -3.41 -14.33 9.33
C PRO A 105 -3.20 -12.94 9.93
N ILE A 106 -2.62 -12.03 9.15
CA ILE A 106 -2.54 -10.61 9.46
C ILE A 106 -3.77 -9.93 8.88
N ARG A 107 -4.54 -9.27 9.74
CA ARG A 107 -5.83 -8.65 9.42
C ARG A 107 -5.91 -7.26 10.03
N ALA A 108 -6.82 -6.43 9.53
CA ALA A 108 -7.24 -5.23 10.24
C ALA A 108 -7.89 -5.62 11.56
N ARG A 109 -7.51 -4.95 12.66
CA ARG A 109 -7.98 -5.23 14.02
C ARG A 109 -9.05 -4.26 14.49
N ASN A 110 -9.25 -3.15 13.79
CA ASN A 110 -10.26 -2.14 14.07
C ASN A 110 -10.74 -1.49 12.76
N LYS A 111 -11.82 -0.72 12.84
CA LYS A 111 -12.46 -0.08 11.68
C LYS A 111 -11.53 0.89 10.95
N THR A 112 -10.70 1.64 11.66
CA THR A 112 -9.77 2.61 11.04
C THR A 112 -8.69 1.91 10.25
N GLN A 113 -8.21 0.74 10.71
CA GLN A 113 -7.32 -0.11 9.91
C GLN A 113 -8.03 -0.68 8.67
N GLU A 114 -9.32 -1.04 8.77
CA GLU A 114 -10.13 -1.47 7.60
C GLU A 114 -10.28 -0.31 6.60
N GLU A 115 -10.51 0.91 7.07
CA GLU A 115 -10.56 2.11 6.23
C GLU A 115 -9.22 2.35 5.52
N LEU A 116 -8.09 2.17 6.22
CA LEU A 116 -6.75 2.26 5.61
C LEU A 116 -6.58 1.22 4.50
N VAL A 117 -6.98 -0.03 4.76
CA VAL A 117 -6.91 -1.10 3.75
C VAL A 117 -7.76 -0.74 2.54
N LYS A 118 -9.00 -0.29 2.73
CA LYS A 118 -9.88 0.14 1.64
C LYS A 118 -9.29 1.32 0.87
N ALA A 119 -8.79 2.34 1.58
CA ALA A 119 -8.19 3.52 0.97
C ALA A 119 -6.99 3.15 0.08
N TYR A 120 -6.18 2.17 0.47
CA TYR A 120 -5.05 1.68 -0.32
C TYR A 120 -5.49 1.13 -1.69
N PHE A 121 -6.61 0.40 -1.75
CA PHE A 121 -7.09 -0.13 -3.02
C PHE A 121 -7.70 0.95 -3.92
N ASP A 122 -8.39 1.90 -3.32
CA ASP A 122 -9.14 2.93 -4.04
C ASP A 122 -8.25 4.12 -4.50
N ASN A 123 -7.03 4.29 -3.95
CA ASN A 123 -6.19 5.45 -4.18
C ASN A 123 -4.73 5.10 -4.49
N ASP A 124 -4.00 6.03 -5.12
CA ASP A 124 -2.57 5.88 -5.41
C ASP A 124 -1.69 6.44 -4.29
N LEU A 125 -2.21 7.42 -3.54
CA LEU A 125 -1.57 8.00 -2.35
C LEU A 125 -2.49 7.92 -1.14
N VAL A 126 -2.00 7.34 -0.05
CA VAL A 126 -2.72 7.26 1.21
C VAL A 126 -1.88 7.84 2.34
N PHE A 127 -2.44 8.80 3.06
CA PHE A 127 -1.91 9.27 4.34
C PHE A 127 -2.60 8.49 5.48
N ALA A 128 -1.81 7.94 6.39
CA ALA A 128 -2.28 7.27 7.61
C ALA A 128 -1.66 7.96 8.82
N VAL A 129 -2.43 8.80 9.50
CA VAL A 129 -1.92 9.71 10.54
C VAL A 129 -2.63 9.47 11.86
N GLY A 130 -1.91 9.53 12.96
CA GLY A 130 -2.46 9.40 14.32
C GLY A 130 -1.46 8.77 15.29
N PRO A 131 -1.90 8.48 16.53
CA PRO A 131 -1.02 8.08 17.64
C PRO A 131 -0.18 6.83 17.34
N ALA A 132 0.99 6.74 17.97
CA ALA A 132 1.82 5.53 17.94
C ALA A 132 1.07 4.32 18.49
N GLY A 133 1.40 3.12 17.97
CA GLY A 133 0.77 1.87 18.42
C GLY A 133 -0.61 1.58 17.82
N THR A 134 -1.10 2.36 16.85
CA THR A 134 -2.33 2.10 16.10
C THR A 134 -2.14 1.15 14.91
N GLY A 135 -0.90 0.72 14.64
CA GLY A 135 -0.57 -0.26 13.59
C GLY A 135 -0.47 0.31 12.17
N LYS A 136 -0.40 1.64 12.00
CA LYS A 136 -0.31 2.30 10.69
C LYS A 136 0.78 1.71 9.79
N THR A 137 2.00 1.73 10.26
CA THR A 137 3.18 1.24 9.53
C THR A 137 3.10 -0.26 9.29
N TYR A 138 2.65 -1.03 10.29
CA TYR A 138 2.51 -2.47 10.17
C TYR A 138 1.49 -2.88 9.09
N ILE A 139 0.32 -2.25 9.07
CA ILE A 139 -0.71 -2.49 8.04
C ILE A 139 -0.22 -2.01 6.66
N ALA A 140 0.47 -0.87 6.58
CA ALA A 140 1.06 -0.39 5.33
C ALA A 140 2.06 -1.40 4.74
N ILE A 141 2.94 -1.97 5.58
CA ILE A 141 3.89 -3.01 5.17
C ILE A 141 3.16 -4.30 4.78
N ALA A 142 2.13 -4.71 5.51
CA ALA A 142 1.32 -5.88 5.17
C ALA A 142 0.66 -5.76 3.80
N LEU A 143 0.13 -4.58 3.46
CA LEU A 143 -0.43 -4.27 2.15
C LEU A 143 0.63 -4.34 1.04
N ALA A 144 1.82 -3.78 1.28
CA ALA A 144 2.92 -3.83 0.34
C ALA A 144 3.41 -5.28 0.10
N VAL A 145 3.55 -6.08 1.16
CA VAL A 145 3.94 -7.50 1.07
C VAL A 145 2.88 -8.31 0.33
N ARG A 146 1.59 -8.05 0.58
CA ARG A 146 0.50 -8.65 -0.18
C ARG A 146 0.61 -8.33 -1.67
N ALA A 147 0.77 -7.05 -2.00
CA ALA A 147 0.89 -6.61 -3.39
C ALA A 147 2.12 -7.23 -4.09
N LEU A 148 3.24 -7.39 -3.38
CA LEU A 148 4.43 -8.07 -3.90
C LEU A 148 4.18 -9.57 -4.12
N LYS A 149 3.57 -10.27 -3.16
CA LYS A 149 3.21 -11.69 -3.27
C LYS A 149 2.24 -11.95 -4.43
N ASN A 150 1.31 -11.04 -4.66
CA ASN A 150 0.34 -11.10 -5.77
C ASN A 150 0.92 -10.59 -7.10
N ARG A 151 2.18 -10.13 -7.14
CA ARG A 151 2.83 -9.56 -8.33
C ARG A 151 2.13 -8.31 -8.88
N GLU A 152 1.39 -7.58 -8.06
CA GLU A 152 0.77 -6.30 -8.39
C GLU A 152 1.82 -5.20 -8.51
N ILE A 153 2.92 -5.35 -7.76
CA ILE A 153 4.10 -4.49 -7.78
C ILE A 153 5.38 -5.31 -7.97
N LYS A 154 6.45 -4.64 -8.35
CA LYS A 154 7.78 -5.26 -8.50
C LYS A 154 8.70 -5.02 -7.31
N ARG A 155 8.47 -3.93 -6.55
CA ARG A 155 9.37 -3.50 -5.47
C ARG A 155 8.60 -2.94 -4.29
N ILE A 156 9.14 -3.16 -3.10
CA ILE A 156 8.75 -2.45 -1.88
C ILE A 156 9.89 -1.51 -1.51
N ILE A 157 9.57 -0.25 -1.25
CA ILE A 157 10.55 0.74 -0.83
C ILE A 157 10.06 1.35 0.48
N LEU A 158 10.82 1.13 1.55
CA LEU A 158 10.55 1.67 2.87
C LEU A 158 11.54 2.79 3.14
N THR A 159 11.05 3.93 3.58
CA THR A 159 11.90 5.08 3.86
C THR A 159 11.45 5.81 5.13
N ARG A 160 12.41 6.35 5.84
CA ARG A 160 12.23 7.22 7.00
C ARG A 160 13.06 8.48 6.85
N PRO A 161 12.60 9.63 7.36
CA PRO A 161 13.49 10.78 7.53
C PRO A 161 14.58 10.43 8.55
N ALA A 162 15.82 10.78 8.23
CA ALA A 162 16.90 10.73 9.20
C ALA A 162 16.78 11.98 10.09
N VAL A 163 16.23 11.82 11.28
CA VAL A 163 16.14 12.87 12.30
C VAL A 163 17.06 12.51 13.45
N GLU A 164 17.86 13.46 13.88
CA GLU A 164 18.61 13.33 15.11
C GLU A 164 17.66 13.58 16.29
N ALA A 165 17.09 12.52 16.85
CA ALA A 165 16.30 12.58 18.08
C ALA A 165 17.22 12.85 19.28
N GLY A 166 17.66 14.11 19.44
CA GLY A 166 18.50 14.52 20.58
C GLY A 166 19.95 14.03 20.56
N GLU A 167 20.28 12.98 19.84
CA GLU A 167 21.62 12.46 19.65
C GLU A 167 22.12 12.81 18.25
N ARG A 168 23.19 13.58 18.17
CA ARG A 168 23.80 13.93 16.88
C ARG A 168 24.37 12.66 16.25
N LEU A 169 23.87 12.26 15.09
CA LEU A 169 24.36 11.13 14.27
C LEU A 169 25.90 11.15 14.11
N GLY A 170 26.54 12.32 14.28
CA GLY A 170 27.98 12.49 14.25
C GLY A 170 28.75 11.78 15.38
N PHE A 171 28.11 11.43 16.50
CA PHE A 171 28.76 10.78 17.65
C PHE A 171 28.70 9.25 17.63
N LEU A 172 27.90 8.63 16.79
CA LEU A 172 27.88 7.17 16.67
C LEU A 172 29.06 6.68 15.84
N PRO A 173 29.80 5.62 16.29
CA PRO A 173 30.88 5.01 15.51
C PRO A 173 30.29 4.26 14.30
N GLY A 174 31.05 4.12 13.23
CA GLY A 174 30.65 3.45 12.01
C GLY A 174 30.34 4.38 10.84
N ASP A 175 30.06 3.80 9.67
CA ASP A 175 29.66 4.57 8.50
C ASP A 175 28.18 5.00 8.59
N LEU A 176 27.73 5.79 7.63
CA LEU A 176 26.38 6.39 7.67
C LEU A 176 25.27 5.32 7.70
N LYS A 177 25.51 4.17 7.10
CA LYS A 177 24.55 3.06 7.07
C LYS A 177 24.42 2.44 8.46
N ASP A 178 25.54 2.14 9.11
CA ASP A 178 25.55 1.54 10.46
C ASP A 178 24.84 2.44 11.49
N LYS A 179 24.95 3.76 11.32
CA LYS A 179 24.31 4.76 12.19
C LYS A 179 22.79 4.84 11.99
N LEU A 180 22.31 4.52 10.81
CA LEU A 180 20.88 4.60 10.46
C LEU A 180 20.12 3.30 10.68
N ASP A 181 20.80 2.15 10.65
CA ASP A 181 20.19 0.83 10.81
C ASP A 181 19.31 0.69 12.08
N PRO A 182 19.69 1.20 13.28
CA PRO A 182 18.82 1.14 14.46
C PRO A 182 17.46 1.83 14.27
N TYR A 183 17.44 2.94 13.52
CA TYR A 183 16.18 3.68 13.24
C TYR A 183 15.29 2.97 12.22
N LEU A 184 15.85 2.06 11.44
CA LEU A 184 15.15 1.28 10.42
C LEU A 184 14.71 -0.09 10.95
N GLN A 185 15.20 -0.50 12.13
CA GLN A 185 14.91 -1.82 12.72
C GLN A 185 13.41 -2.14 12.81
N PRO A 186 12.50 -1.23 13.22
CA PRO A 186 11.07 -1.54 13.24
C PRO A 186 10.46 -1.89 11.88
N LEU A 187 11.07 -1.43 10.78
CA LEU A 187 10.65 -1.78 9.42
C LEU A 187 11.13 -3.19 9.05
N TYR A 188 12.34 -3.57 9.48
CA TYR A 188 12.85 -4.94 9.32
C TYR A 188 12.00 -5.93 10.10
N ASP A 189 11.72 -5.65 11.38
CA ASP A 189 10.92 -6.51 12.25
C ASP A 189 9.53 -6.79 11.64
N ALA A 190 8.87 -5.76 11.12
CA ALA A 190 7.57 -5.91 10.46
C ALA A 190 7.64 -6.75 9.17
N LEU A 191 8.74 -6.64 8.40
CA LEU A 191 8.93 -7.47 7.21
C LEU A 191 9.22 -8.94 7.58
N GLU A 192 9.99 -9.20 8.64
CA GLU A 192 10.33 -10.53 9.13
C GLU A 192 9.11 -11.30 9.66
N ASP A 193 8.13 -10.59 10.21
CA ASP A 193 6.83 -11.18 10.57
C ASP A 193 6.09 -11.75 9.35
N MET A 194 6.31 -11.20 8.16
CA MET A 194 5.51 -11.44 6.95
C MET A 194 6.24 -12.22 5.85
N ILE A 195 7.57 -12.19 5.88
CA ILE A 195 8.43 -12.79 4.86
C ILE A 195 9.51 -13.63 5.57
N PRO A 196 9.65 -14.92 5.25
CA PRO A 196 10.70 -15.75 5.84
C PRO A 196 12.09 -15.12 5.65
N SER A 197 12.93 -15.11 6.69
CA SER A 197 14.21 -14.38 6.73
C SER A 197 15.11 -14.70 5.52
N ARG A 198 15.17 -15.96 5.09
CA ARG A 198 15.92 -16.34 3.89
C ARG A 198 15.42 -15.58 2.65
N LYS A 199 14.09 -15.52 2.45
CA LYS A 199 13.49 -14.86 1.30
C LYS A 199 13.59 -13.34 1.38
N LEU A 200 13.48 -12.79 2.59
CA LEU A 200 13.70 -11.36 2.83
C LEU A 200 15.13 -10.96 2.44
N ASN A 201 16.14 -11.73 2.85
CA ASN A 201 17.54 -11.48 2.50
C ASN A 201 17.76 -11.54 0.97
N GLU A 202 17.15 -12.51 0.27
CA GLU A 202 17.17 -12.58 -1.20
C GLU A 202 16.56 -11.31 -1.83
N PHE A 203 15.38 -10.87 -1.37
CA PHE A 203 14.69 -9.67 -1.86
C PHE A 203 15.45 -8.39 -1.56
N MET A 204 16.19 -8.33 -0.46
CA MET A 204 17.03 -7.18 -0.15
C MET A 204 18.31 -7.17 -1.02
N ALA A 205 18.91 -8.33 -1.27
CA ALA A 205 20.10 -8.44 -2.09
C ALA A 205 19.84 -8.10 -3.57
N ASP A 206 18.67 -8.47 -4.11
CA ASP A 206 18.31 -8.20 -5.50
C ASP A 206 17.59 -6.84 -5.69
N GLY A 207 17.33 -6.11 -4.59
CA GLY A 207 16.67 -4.80 -4.60
C GLY A 207 15.16 -4.84 -4.81
N THR A 208 14.52 -6.01 -4.70
CA THR A 208 13.05 -6.15 -4.66
C THR A 208 12.47 -5.46 -3.43
N ILE A 209 13.16 -5.54 -2.28
CA ILE A 209 12.84 -4.78 -1.08
C ILE A 209 14.02 -3.87 -0.78
N GLN A 210 13.75 -2.59 -0.59
CA GLN A 210 14.74 -1.56 -0.26
C GLN A 210 14.31 -0.80 0.99
N ILE A 211 15.21 -0.69 1.96
CA ILE A 211 15.03 0.16 3.13
C ILE A 211 16.13 1.21 3.09
N ALA A 212 15.77 2.49 3.04
CA ALA A 212 16.73 3.56 2.89
C ALA A 212 16.23 4.90 3.49
N PRO A 213 17.13 5.77 3.93
CA PRO A 213 16.78 7.12 4.35
C PRO A 213 16.08 7.92 3.25
N LEU A 214 15.19 8.83 3.64
CA LEU A 214 14.42 9.65 2.71
C LEU A 214 15.29 10.42 1.69
N ALA A 215 16.47 10.86 2.09
CA ALA A 215 17.40 11.58 1.21
C ALA A 215 17.80 10.78 -0.05
N TYR A 216 17.83 9.44 0.04
CA TYR A 216 18.19 8.56 -1.07
C TYR A 216 17.06 8.40 -2.11
N MET A 217 15.90 8.99 -1.87
CA MET A 217 14.79 9.01 -2.84
C MET A 217 14.96 10.11 -3.89
N ARG A 218 15.85 11.09 -3.64
CA ARG A 218 16.07 12.22 -4.55
C ARG A 218 16.54 11.75 -5.93
N GLY A 219 15.92 12.29 -7.01
CA GLY A 219 16.31 12.00 -8.40
C GLY A 219 15.85 10.64 -8.93
N ARG A 220 15.14 9.85 -8.13
CA ARG A 220 14.58 8.56 -8.55
C ARG A 220 13.18 8.72 -9.14
N THR A 221 12.78 7.78 -10.00
CA THR A 221 11.38 7.53 -10.38
C THR A 221 11.03 6.11 -9.93
N LEU A 222 9.95 5.98 -9.18
CA LEU A 222 9.61 4.74 -8.48
C LEU A 222 8.40 4.10 -9.15
N ASP A 223 8.66 3.38 -10.26
CA ASP A 223 7.64 2.69 -11.04
C ASP A 223 7.32 1.33 -10.47
N ARG A 224 6.05 0.92 -10.57
CA ARG A 224 5.53 -0.40 -10.15
C ARG A 224 6.01 -0.81 -8.77
N ALA A 225 5.92 0.12 -7.83
CA ALA A 225 6.41 -0.03 -6.47
C ALA A 225 5.34 0.37 -5.46
N CYS A 226 5.33 -0.29 -4.30
CA CYS A 226 4.70 0.24 -3.11
C CYS A 226 5.77 0.94 -2.28
N VAL A 227 5.59 2.24 -2.06
CA VAL A 227 6.56 3.10 -1.39
C VAL A 227 5.96 3.62 -0.10
N ILE A 228 6.63 3.36 1.01
CA ILE A 228 6.15 3.76 2.33
C ILE A 228 7.14 4.78 2.92
N LEU A 229 6.63 5.97 3.25
CA LEU A 229 7.33 6.95 4.07
C LEU A 229 6.78 6.87 5.49
N ASP A 230 7.61 6.35 6.39
CA ASP A 230 7.27 6.23 7.80
C ASP A 230 7.86 7.41 8.59
N GLU A 231 7.23 7.75 9.74
CA GLU A 231 7.58 8.89 10.59
C GLU A 231 7.59 10.24 9.83
N ALA A 232 6.62 10.42 8.93
CA ALA A 232 6.57 11.57 8.03
C ALA A 232 6.37 12.92 8.75
N GLN A 233 5.92 12.94 10.00
CA GLN A 233 5.87 14.17 10.81
C GLN A 233 7.26 14.80 10.97
N ASN A 234 8.31 14.00 10.81
CA ASN A 234 9.71 14.45 10.88
C ASN A 234 10.26 14.88 9.50
N THR A 235 9.38 15.18 8.54
CA THR A 235 9.73 15.80 7.26
C THR A 235 9.25 17.24 7.19
N ASN A 236 10.03 18.10 6.58
CA ASN A 236 9.53 19.42 6.17
C ASN A 236 8.75 19.31 4.84
N LEU A 237 8.01 20.37 4.50
CA LEU A 237 7.15 20.38 3.30
C LEU A 237 7.95 20.15 2.00
N GLY A 238 9.19 20.66 1.92
CA GLY A 238 10.07 20.45 0.77
C GLY A 238 10.50 18.99 0.60
N GLN A 239 10.83 18.31 1.72
CA GLN A 239 11.17 16.90 1.72
C GLN A 239 9.96 16.03 1.36
N LEU A 240 8.79 16.32 1.91
CA LEU A 240 7.55 15.63 1.57
C LEU A 240 7.21 15.80 0.07
N LYS A 241 7.28 17.02 -0.46
CA LYS A 241 7.11 17.29 -1.89
C LYS A 241 8.12 16.52 -2.74
N MET A 242 9.41 16.55 -2.35
CA MET A 242 10.46 15.81 -3.03
C MET A 242 10.13 14.31 -3.10
N PHE A 243 9.67 13.72 -2.01
CA PHE A 243 9.28 12.31 -1.93
C PHE A 243 8.07 12.00 -2.83
N LEU A 244 6.98 12.73 -2.69
CA LEU A 244 5.73 12.48 -3.43
C LEU A 244 5.92 12.61 -4.94
N THR A 245 6.82 13.52 -5.37
CA THR A 245 7.15 13.67 -6.81
C THR A 245 8.05 12.56 -7.36
N ARG A 246 8.38 11.53 -6.57
CA ARG A 246 9.05 10.29 -7.06
C ARG A 246 8.08 9.26 -7.58
N MET A 247 6.78 9.47 -7.39
CA MET A 247 5.74 8.55 -7.85
C MET A 247 5.85 8.36 -9.36
N GLY A 248 6.03 7.12 -9.76
CA GLY A 248 6.10 6.70 -11.15
C GLY A 248 4.85 5.92 -11.57
N THR A 249 4.90 5.30 -12.73
CA THR A 249 3.78 4.55 -13.30
C THR A 249 3.44 3.33 -12.45
N ASN A 250 2.15 3.14 -12.15
CA ASN A 250 1.64 2.01 -11.34
C ASN A 250 2.34 1.88 -9.97
N ALA A 251 2.65 3.02 -9.34
CA ALA A 251 3.15 3.07 -7.99
C ALA A 251 2.03 3.36 -6.99
N LYS A 252 2.14 2.80 -5.79
CA LYS A 252 1.30 3.09 -4.63
C LYS A 252 2.16 3.71 -3.54
N PHE A 253 1.73 4.84 -3.00
CA PHE A 253 2.45 5.55 -1.95
C PHE A 253 1.63 5.56 -0.67
N ILE A 254 2.26 5.20 0.45
CA ILE A 254 1.65 5.29 1.78
C ILE A 254 2.55 6.16 2.65
N VAL A 255 1.97 7.16 3.29
CA VAL A 255 2.66 8.08 4.20
C VAL A 255 2.10 7.88 5.59
N THR A 256 2.92 7.37 6.51
CA THR A 256 2.54 7.16 7.91
C THR A 256 3.19 8.19 8.80
N GLY A 257 2.51 8.60 9.87
CA GLY A 257 3.07 9.56 10.81
C GLY A 257 2.20 9.83 12.03
N ASP A 258 2.80 10.47 13.02
CA ASP A 258 2.15 10.92 14.25
C ASP A 258 2.42 12.43 14.45
N ALA A 259 1.42 13.25 14.22
CA ALA A 259 1.56 14.71 14.34
C ALA A 259 1.84 15.19 15.76
N THR A 260 1.73 14.32 16.77
CA THR A 260 2.04 14.64 18.17
C THR A 260 3.51 14.39 18.51
N GLN A 261 4.19 13.51 17.75
CA GLN A 261 5.59 13.10 17.97
C GLN A 261 6.52 13.72 16.93
N ILE A 262 6.65 15.05 16.96
CA ILE A 262 7.53 15.79 16.05
C ILE A 262 8.88 16.04 16.73
N ASP A 263 9.93 15.43 16.19
CA ASP A 263 11.32 15.51 16.66
C ASP A 263 12.14 16.59 15.94
N LEU A 264 11.51 17.35 15.03
CA LEU A 264 12.15 18.48 14.37
C LEU A 264 12.48 19.60 15.36
N PRO A 265 13.57 20.35 15.15
CA PRO A 265 13.97 21.48 16.02
C PRO A 265 12.84 22.48 16.26
N ARG A 266 11.99 22.69 15.27
CA ARG A 266 10.75 23.46 15.40
C ARG A 266 9.60 22.61 14.91
N LYS A 267 8.62 22.37 15.79
CA LYS A 267 7.42 21.58 15.45
C LYS A 267 6.65 22.15 14.25
N SER A 268 6.68 23.48 14.07
CA SER A 268 6.10 24.20 12.93
C SER A 268 6.72 23.84 11.57
N ASP A 269 7.94 23.27 11.56
CA ASP A 269 8.64 22.90 10.33
C ASP A 269 8.09 21.58 9.72
N SER A 270 7.29 20.83 10.49
CA SER A 270 6.64 19.59 10.00
C SER A 270 5.73 19.90 8.82
N GLY A 271 6.00 19.24 7.69
CA GLY A 271 5.21 19.37 6.46
C GLY A 271 4.02 18.41 6.36
N LEU A 272 3.86 17.48 7.30
CA LEU A 272 2.87 16.41 7.18
C LEU A 272 1.43 16.94 7.10
N LEU A 273 0.99 17.69 8.10
CA LEU A 273 -0.39 18.21 8.14
C LEU A 273 -0.67 19.20 7.02
N THR A 274 0.31 20.06 6.70
CA THR A 274 0.23 20.98 5.55
C THR A 274 0.10 20.20 4.24
N GLY A 275 0.89 19.15 4.06
CA GLY A 275 0.83 18.29 2.87
C GLY A 275 -0.53 17.60 2.73
N ILE A 276 -1.07 17.05 3.81
CA ILE A 276 -2.42 16.47 3.82
C ILE A 276 -3.46 17.52 3.43
N HIS A 277 -3.42 18.70 4.04
CA HIS A 277 -4.37 19.78 3.74
C HIS A 277 -4.35 20.18 2.27
N LEU A 278 -3.17 20.26 1.65
CA LEU A 278 -3.00 20.63 0.24
C LEU A 278 -3.48 19.54 -0.74
N LEU A 279 -3.43 18.26 -0.34
CA LEU A 279 -3.59 17.15 -1.27
C LEU A 279 -4.88 16.34 -1.06
N LYS A 280 -5.57 16.46 0.07
CA LYS A 280 -6.73 15.63 0.45
C LYS A 280 -7.89 15.64 -0.56
N ASP A 281 -8.05 16.72 -1.31
CA ASP A 281 -9.15 16.90 -2.26
C ASP A 281 -8.77 16.46 -3.70
N LEU A 282 -7.54 15.94 -3.90
CA LEU A 282 -7.11 15.43 -5.18
C LEU A 282 -7.64 14.01 -5.40
N LYS A 283 -8.13 13.72 -6.61
CA LYS A 283 -8.54 12.37 -7.00
C LYS A 283 -7.33 11.41 -6.92
N GLY A 284 -7.53 10.25 -6.27
CA GLY A 284 -6.47 9.27 -6.07
C GLY A 284 -5.66 9.48 -4.79
N VAL A 285 -6.08 10.43 -3.93
CA VAL A 285 -5.50 10.68 -2.61
C VAL A 285 -6.53 10.43 -1.52
N ALA A 286 -6.13 9.73 -0.46
CA ALA A 286 -6.92 9.55 0.75
C ALA A 286 -6.11 9.91 2.00
N ALA A 287 -6.80 10.38 3.04
CA ALA A 287 -6.22 10.62 4.35
C ALA A 287 -7.07 9.93 5.43
N ILE A 288 -6.44 9.01 6.16
CA ILE A 288 -7.05 8.23 7.24
C ILE A 288 -6.46 8.71 8.56
N THR A 289 -7.34 9.10 9.50
CA THR A 289 -6.93 9.61 10.80
C THR A 289 -7.25 8.57 11.87
N PHE A 290 -6.20 8.05 12.49
CA PHE A 290 -6.26 7.16 13.64
C PHE A 290 -6.41 7.97 14.92
N ARG A 291 -7.14 7.40 15.90
CA ARG A 291 -7.42 8.01 17.20
C ARG A 291 -6.84 7.17 18.33
N ASN A 292 -6.88 7.69 19.55
CA ASN A 292 -6.41 6.97 20.74
C ASN A 292 -7.17 5.64 20.97
N GLU A 293 -8.42 5.55 20.57
CA GLU A 293 -9.23 4.33 20.64
C GLU A 293 -8.73 3.21 19.69
N ASP A 294 -7.97 3.55 18.64
CA ASP A 294 -7.38 2.63 17.68
C ASP A 294 -6.06 2.01 18.17
N ILE A 295 -5.57 2.40 19.33
CA ILE A 295 -4.30 1.92 19.89
C ILE A 295 -4.42 0.44 20.26
N VAL A 296 -3.61 -0.38 19.62
CA VAL A 296 -3.51 -1.82 19.86
C VAL A 296 -2.27 -2.09 20.71
N ARG A 297 -2.38 -1.95 22.02
CA ARG A 297 -1.27 -2.15 22.97
C ARG A 297 -1.67 -3.11 24.10
N HIS A 298 -0.66 -3.63 24.77
CA HIS A 298 -0.88 -4.38 26.01
C HIS A 298 -1.60 -3.48 27.03
N PRO A 299 -2.63 -3.99 27.74
CA PRO A 299 -3.42 -3.17 28.69
C PRO A 299 -2.58 -2.42 29.73
N LEU A 300 -1.45 -3.00 30.15
CA LEU A 300 -0.52 -2.36 31.08
C LEU A 300 0.15 -1.14 30.46
N VAL A 301 0.55 -1.20 29.19
CA VAL A 301 1.19 -0.08 28.48
C VAL A 301 0.24 1.10 28.39
N THR A 302 -1.05 0.86 28.14
CA THR A 302 -2.07 1.92 28.13
C THR A 302 -2.17 2.62 29.49
N LYS A 303 -2.07 1.85 30.60
CA LYS A 303 -2.08 2.41 31.95
C LYS A 303 -0.81 3.20 32.27
N ILE A 304 0.35 2.70 31.83
CA ILE A 304 1.65 3.39 31.98
C ILE A 304 1.60 4.75 31.27
N VAL A 305 1.22 4.79 30.00
CA VAL A 305 1.14 6.04 29.22
C VAL A 305 0.22 7.04 29.92
N ARG A 306 -0.98 6.60 30.32
CA ARG A 306 -1.93 7.47 31.02
C ARG A 306 -1.34 8.05 32.29
N ALA A 307 -0.60 7.27 33.10
CA ALA A 307 0.01 7.75 34.34
C ALA A 307 1.09 8.82 34.07
N PHE A 308 1.88 8.68 33.00
CA PHE A 308 2.84 9.70 32.61
C PHE A 308 2.17 10.98 32.07
N ASP A 309 1.16 10.85 31.22
CA ASP A 309 0.40 11.99 30.68
C ASP A 309 -0.30 12.80 31.82
N GLU A 310 -0.84 12.12 32.82
CA GLU A 310 -1.45 12.75 33.97
C GLU A 310 -0.41 13.53 34.80
N GLU A 311 0.81 13.04 34.94
CA GLU A 311 1.88 13.73 35.67
C GLU A 311 2.43 14.91 34.87
N GLU A 312 2.63 14.79 33.56
CA GLU A 312 3.05 15.90 32.72
C GLU A 312 2.03 17.07 32.74
N ASN A 313 0.75 16.77 32.70
CA ASN A 313 -0.31 17.78 32.81
C ASN A 313 -0.28 18.48 34.19
N ARG A 314 -0.07 17.70 35.27
CA ARG A 314 0.12 18.28 36.63
C ARG A 314 1.28 19.25 36.68
N VAL A 315 2.45 18.88 36.12
CA VAL A 315 3.64 19.74 36.11
C VAL A 315 3.37 21.04 35.36
N ARG A 316 2.71 20.96 34.19
CA ARG A 316 2.32 22.17 33.43
C ARG A 316 1.38 23.10 34.19
N ASP A 317 0.37 22.53 34.85
CA ASP A 317 -0.57 23.32 35.66
C ASP A 317 0.13 24.04 36.84
N PHE A 318 1.24 23.49 37.34
CA PHE A 318 2.08 24.12 38.36
C PHE A 318 3.02 25.20 37.80
N GLU A 319 3.47 25.10 36.57
CA GLU A 319 4.34 26.09 35.90
C GLU A 319 3.54 27.30 35.37
N ASP A 320 2.26 27.13 35.08
CA ASP A 320 1.35 28.17 34.59
C ASP A 320 0.61 28.92 35.73
N ALA A 321 0.77 28.51 37.03
CA ALA A 321 0.16 29.11 38.21
C ALA A 321 1.14 30.01 39.00
#